data_bcc77e2888aaafbc76f5cf391dc41bfc
#
_entry.id   bcc77e2888aaafbc76f5cf391dc41bfc
#
_cell.length_a   1.000
_cell.length_b   1.000
_cell.length_c   1.000
_cell.angle_alpha   90.00
_cell.angle_beta   90.00
_cell.angle_gamma   90.00
#
_symmetry.space_group_name_H-M   'P 1'
#
loop_
_entity.id
_entity.type
_entity.pdbx_description
1 polymer ?
#
loop_
_entity_poly.entity_id
_entity_poly.type
_entity_poly.pdbx_seq_one_letter_code
_entity_poly.pdbx_strand_id
1 'polypeptide(L)'
;MEGIGQKKETDYIFDKTIKCDVCGKEFKTKQVRTGKARFIGTDDILKPLYEGIDTCKYDIIMCPHCGYAASLRLFGHHTEKQRQAVRDNVSSRFTAKEPETETYSYERAVKRCKMAMLTEMVTGGKISESAYLCLKLAWIYRGEIQEAKANGAAQERISMYEKYEKEYLEDAYRGFKQARETEYPPIAGMDENTITYLLTSIGIHCGKIDEARRYGYALLISRTASMKLKNKTRDVLETIKKN
;
A
#
# COMPACT_ATOMS: atom_id res chain seq x y z
N MET A 1 39.79 4.90 9.35
CA MET A 1 38.39 5.22 9.04
C MET A 1 37.72 3.92 8.68
N GLU A 2 37.03 3.32 9.65
CA GLU A 2 36.27 2.08 9.42
C GLU A 2 35.14 2.39 8.45
N GLY A 3 35.11 1.69 7.30
CA GLY A 3 34.06 1.81 6.32
C GLY A 3 32.72 1.48 6.97
N ILE A 4 31.79 2.44 6.97
CA ILE A 4 30.40 2.23 7.36
C ILE A 4 29.85 1.22 6.36
N GLY A 5 29.83 -0.06 6.73
CA GLY A 5 29.29 -1.13 5.89
C GLY A 5 27.85 -0.79 5.52
N GLN A 6 27.54 -0.85 4.23
CA GLN A 6 26.22 -0.60 3.71
C GLN A 6 25.24 -1.56 4.40
N LYS A 7 24.29 -1.01 5.18
CA LYS A 7 23.31 -1.81 5.92
C LYS A 7 22.49 -2.67 4.95
N LYS A 8 22.30 -3.94 5.29
CA LYS A 8 21.46 -4.87 4.52
C LYS A 8 19.99 -4.69 4.91
N GLU A 9 19.08 -5.07 4.04
CA GLU A 9 17.64 -5.03 4.32
C GLU A 9 17.27 -5.82 5.59
N THR A 10 17.97 -6.91 5.87
CA THR A 10 17.83 -7.73 7.08
C THR A 10 18.06 -6.95 8.38
N ASP A 11 18.86 -5.89 8.37
CA ASP A 11 19.14 -5.07 9.56
C ASP A 11 17.92 -4.24 10.02
N TYR A 12 16.98 -4.00 9.09
CA TYR A 12 15.79 -3.17 9.31
C TYR A 12 14.55 -3.98 9.70
N ILE A 13 14.60 -5.32 9.64
CA ILE A 13 13.46 -6.19 9.89
C ILE A 13 13.74 -7.21 11.00
N PHE A 14 12.69 -7.84 11.50
CA PHE A 14 12.78 -8.95 12.45
C PHE A 14 11.59 -9.90 12.29
N ASP A 15 11.75 -11.12 12.74
CA ASP A 15 10.67 -12.09 12.80
C ASP A 15 9.84 -11.86 14.07
N LYS A 16 8.52 -11.64 13.87
CA LYS A 16 7.55 -11.56 14.93
C LYS A 16 6.64 -12.77 14.89
N THR A 17 6.54 -13.48 16.02
CA THR A 17 5.54 -14.54 16.19
C THR A 17 4.19 -13.92 16.51
N ILE A 18 3.16 -14.32 15.76
CA ILE A 18 1.78 -13.90 15.98
C ILE A 18 0.83 -15.10 15.86
N LYS A 19 -0.29 -15.03 16.57
CA LYS A 19 -1.37 -16.01 16.48
C LYS A 19 -2.43 -15.53 15.50
N CYS A 20 -2.82 -16.38 14.57
CA CYS A 20 -3.88 -16.10 13.62
C CYS A 20 -5.23 -16.19 14.30
N ASP A 21 -6.05 -15.16 14.25
CA ASP A 21 -7.40 -15.12 14.83
C ASP A 21 -8.45 -15.92 14.01
N VAL A 22 -8.14 -16.29 12.76
CA VAL A 22 -9.00 -17.12 11.90
C VAL A 22 -8.81 -18.61 12.15
N CYS A 23 -7.55 -19.10 12.14
CA CYS A 23 -7.25 -20.53 12.29
C CYS A 23 -6.61 -20.94 13.63
N GLY A 24 -6.30 -19.97 14.50
CA GLY A 24 -5.73 -20.20 15.83
C GLY A 24 -4.25 -20.60 15.86
N LYS A 25 -3.60 -20.83 14.71
CA LYS A 25 -2.21 -21.28 14.64
C LYS A 25 -1.25 -20.10 14.79
N GLU A 26 -0.11 -20.34 15.43
CA GLU A 26 0.99 -19.40 15.49
C GLU A 26 1.86 -19.48 14.23
N PHE A 27 2.41 -18.35 13.81
CA PHE A 27 3.35 -18.26 12.70
C PHE A 27 4.28 -17.06 12.84
N LYS A 28 5.40 -17.10 12.14
CA LYS A 28 6.32 -15.97 12.06
C LYS A 28 6.02 -15.10 10.85
N THR A 29 6.11 -13.80 11.04
CA THR A 29 6.03 -12.80 9.95
C THR A 29 7.11 -11.75 10.14
N LYS A 30 7.64 -11.22 9.05
CA LYS A 30 8.64 -10.15 9.14
C LYS A 30 7.97 -8.81 9.34
N GLN A 31 8.52 -8.02 10.24
CA GLN A 31 8.10 -6.65 10.51
C GLN A 31 9.29 -5.70 10.48
N VAL A 32 9.05 -4.44 10.11
CA VAL A 32 10.06 -3.40 10.12
C VAL A 32 10.35 -2.97 11.57
N ARG A 33 11.63 -2.87 11.94
CA ARG A 33 12.07 -2.39 13.25
C ARG A 33 11.80 -0.91 13.38
N THR A 34 11.01 -0.52 14.38
CA THR A 34 10.74 0.89 14.68
C THR A 34 12.05 1.65 14.95
N GLY A 35 12.21 2.81 14.31
CA GLY A 35 13.36 3.71 14.53
C GLY A 35 14.66 3.26 13.88
N LYS A 36 14.73 2.10 13.19
CA LYS A 36 15.95 1.65 12.50
C LYS A 36 16.05 2.21 11.07
N ALA A 37 14.95 2.25 10.33
CA ALA A 37 14.89 2.86 9.01
C ALA A 37 14.60 4.37 9.15
N ARG A 38 15.43 5.21 8.52
CA ARG A 38 15.23 6.66 8.51
C ARG A 38 14.17 7.00 7.47
N PHE A 39 13.09 7.62 7.91
CA PHE A 39 12.08 8.17 6.99
C PHE A 39 12.64 9.39 6.27
N ILE A 40 12.62 9.39 4.95
CA ILE A 40 13.13 10.47 4.10
C ILE A 40 12.02 11.27 3.40
N GLY A 41 10.78 10.84 3.51
CA GLY A 41 9.64 11.54 2.93
C GLY A 41 8.62 10.63 2.29
N THR A 42 7.79 11.20 1.45
CA THR A 42 6.86 10.46 0.58
C THR A 42 7.01 10.96 -0.85
N ASP A 43 6.75 10.08 -1.82
CA ASP A 43 6.62 10.50 -3.21
C ASP A 43 5.32 11.28 -3.49
N ASP A 44 4.99 11.47 -4.74
CA ASP A 44 3.83 12.22 -5.22
C ASP A 44 2.49 11.52 -4.93
N ILE A 45 2.44 10.19 -4.85
CA ILE A 45 1.25 9.40 -4.44
C ILE A 45 1.32 8.95 -2.97
N LEU A 46 2.09 9.66 -2.15
CA LEU A 46 2.29 9.39 -0.72
C LEU A 46 2.91 8.02 -0.40
N LYS A 47 3.58 7.35 -1.35
CA LYS A 47 4.39 6.17 -1.02
C LYS A 47 5.45 6.58 0.01
N PRO A 48 5.52 5.91 1.16
CA PRO A 48 6.53 6.22 2.16
C PRO A 48 7.92 5.81 1.65
N LEU A 49 8.89 6.70 1.80
CA LEU A 49 10.27 6.49 1.38
C LEU A 49 11.16 6.40 2.62
N TYR A 50 11.93 5.33 2.70
CA TYR A 50 12.89 5.08 3.76
C TYR A 50 14.27 4.77 3.20
N GLU A 51 15.29 5.09 3.98
CA GLU A 51 16.67 4.80 3.64
C GLU A 51 16.95 3.31 3.85
N GLY A 52 17.42 2.62 2.79
CA GLY A 52 17.89 1.24 2.84
C GLY A 52 16.81 0.15 2.84
N ILE A 53 15.52 0.50 2.84
CA ILE A 53 14.42 -0.48 2.83
C ILE A 53 13.16 0.09 2.17
N ASP A 54 12.46 -0.72 1.37
CA ASP A 54 11.08 -0.44 0.98
C ASP A 54 10.11 -1.10 1.98
N THR A 55 9.56 -0.30 2.88
CA THR A 55 8.66 -0.79 3.93
C THR A 55 7.33 -1.33 3.40
N CYS A 56 6.92 -0.94 2.18
CA CYS A 56 5.69 -1.42 1.55
C CYS A 56 5.67 -2.95 1.37
N LYS A 57 6.85 -3.58 1.28
CA LYS A 57 6.96 -5.05 1.20
C LYS A 57 6.48 -5.75 2.48
N TYR A 58 6.43 -5.06 3.61
CA TYR A 58 6.19 -5.63 4.95
C TYR A 58 4.87 -5.17 5.59
N ASP A 59 4.06 -4.42 4.87
CA ASP A 59 2.82 -3.81 5.37
C ASP A 59 1.66 -4.79 5.56
N ILE A 60 1.71 -5.95 4.90
CA ILE A 60 0.66 -6.96 4.93
C ILE A 60 1.13 -8.19 5.70
N ILE A 61 0.35 -8.55 6.70
CA ILE A 61 0.48 -9.83 7.39
C ILE A 61 -0.39 -10.86 6.67
N MET A 62 0.19 -12.04 6.40
CA MET A 62 -0.55 -13.18 5.86
C MET A 62 -0.24 -14.43 6.66
N CYS A 63 -1.27 -15.14 7.10
CA CYS A 63 -1.14 -16.43 7.75
C CYS A 63 -0.79 -17.50 6.71
N PRO A 64 0.37 -18.19 6.83
CA PRO A 64 0.77 -19.21 5.87
C PRO A 64 -0.05 -20.51 5.98
N HIS A 65 -0.88 -20.65 7.03
CA HIS A 65 -1.68 -21.84 7.27
C HIS A 65 -3.07 -21.75 6.63
N CYS A 66 -3.67 -20.56 6.58
CA CYS A 66 -5.06 -20.42 6.14
C CYS A 66 -5.27 -19.31 5.09
N GLY A 67 -4.23 -18.57 4.72
CA GLY A 67 -4.31 -17.51 3.71
C GLY A 67 -4.97 -16.22 4.19
N TYR A 68 -5.48 -16.15 5.42
CA TYR A 68 -5.98 -14.89 5.99
C TYR A 68 -4.89 -13.83 5.93
N ALA A 69 -5.20 -12.70 5.32
CA ALA A 69 -4.26 -11.60 5.17
C ALA A 69 -4.96 -10.26 5.42
N ALA A 70 -4.24 -9.35 6.06
CA ALA A 70 -4.70 -7.98 6.30
C ALA A 70 -3.51 -7.04 6.49
N SER A 71 -3.74 -5.73 6.36
CA SER A 71 -2.76 -4.73 6.76
C SER A 71 -2.43 -4.86 8.25
N LEU A 72 -1.21 -4.41 8.64
CA LEU A 72 -0.79 -4.38 10.05
C LEU A 72 -1.84 -3.76 10.98
N ARG A 73 -2.58 -2.77 10.49
CA ARG A 73 -3.61 -2.05 11.25
C ARG A 73 -4.88 -2.88 11.46
N LEU A 74 -5.23 -3.76 10.54
CA LEU A 74 -6.49 -4.51 10.54
C LEU A 74 -6.34 -5.97 10.93
N PHE A 75 -5.12 -6.50 10.95
CA PHE A 75 -4.89 -7.90 11.32
C PHE A 75 -5.30 -8.17 12.76
N GLY A 76 -6.18 -9.17 12.96
CA GLY A 76 -6.71 -9.52 14.28
C GLY A 76 -7.93 -8.70 14.74
N HIS A 77 -8.47 -7.82 13.91
CA HIS A 77 -9.61 -6.96 14.26
C HIS A 77 -10.94 -7.37 13.60
N HIS A 78 -11.03 -8.58 13.06
CA HIS A 78 -12.26 -9.08 12.44
C HIS A 78 -13.24 -9.65 13.47
N THR A 79 -14.54 -9.41 13.25
CA THR A 79 -15.64 -10.03 14.02
C THR A 79 -15.70 -11.54 13.74
N GLU A 80 -16.41 -12.32 14.60
CA GLU A 80 -16.55 -13.76 14.36
C GLU A 80 -17.22 -14.06 13.02
N LYS A 81 -18.26 -13.31 12.64
CA LYS A 81 -18.91 -13.43 11.34
C LYS A 81 -17.92 -13.25 10.17
N GLN A 82 -17.04 -12.25 10.27
CA GLN A 82 -16.00 -12.01 9.26
C GLN A 82 -14.96 -13.12 9.25
N ARG A 83 -14.51 -13.60 10.43
CA ARG A 83 -13.59 -14.75 10.50
C ARG A 83 -14.21 -16.01 9.89
N GLN A 84 -15.50 -16.24 10.08
CA GLN A 84 -16.21 -17.35 9.45
C GLN A 84 -16.22 -17.19 7.93
N ALA A 85 -16.53 -16.00 7.41
CA ALA A 85 -16.49 -15.73 5.98
C ALA A 85 -15.09 -15.97 5.36
N VAL A 86 -14.01 -15.65 6.09
CA VAL A 86 -12.64 -15.97 5.66
C VAL A 86 -12.40 -17.48 5.66
N ARG A 87 -12.85 -18.22 6.70
CA ARG A 87 -12.74 -19.69 6.72
C ARG A 87 -13.40 -20.33 5.50
N ASP A 88 -14.63 -19.89 5.19
CA ASP A 88 -15.45 -20.50 4.14
C ASP A 88 -14.96 -20.16 2.73
N ASN A 89 -14.48 -18.95 2.50
CA ASN A 89 -14.20 -18.45 1.15
C ASN A 89 -12.69 -18.36 0.82
N VAL A 90 -11.85 -18.23 1.82
CA VAL A 90 -10.39 -18.11 1.63
C VAL A 90 -9.70 -19.38 2.10
N SER A 91 -9.86 -19.75 3.39
CA SER A 91 -9.07 -20.81 3.99
C SER A 91 -9.39 -22.20 3.40
N SER A 92 -10.65 -22.45 3.02
CA SER A 92 -11.08 -23.71 2.39
C SER A 92 -10.41 -24.00 1.04
N ARG A 93 -9.91 -22.97 0.37
CA ARG A 93 -9.27 -23.05 -0.95
C ARG A 93 -7.78 -22.70 -0.92
N PHE A 94 -7.25 -22.34 0.25
CA PHE A 94 -5.88 -21.91 0.38
C PHE A 94 -4.93 -23.11 0.45
N THR A 95 -4.14 -23.30 -0.60
CA THR A 95 -3.14 -24.39 -0.70
C THR A 95 -1.70 -23.86 -0.79
N ALA A 96 -1.53 -22.55 -0.94
CA ALA A 96 -0.22 -21.97 -1.21
C ALA A 96 0.67 -22.02 0.04
N LYS A 97 1.87 -22.58 -0.11
CA LYS A 97 2.94 -22.49 0.90
C LYS A 97 3.90 -21.37 0.48
N GLU A 98 4.22 -20.48 1.42
CA GLU A 98 5.32 -19.54 1.24
C GLU A 98 6.60 -20.14 1.83
N PRO A 99 7.69 -20.22 1.07
CA PRO A 99 8.98 -20.64 1.62
C PRO A 99 9.48 -19.60 2.65
N GLU A 100 10.21 -20.04 3.64
CA GLU A 100 10.92 -19.11 4.54
C GLU A 100 12.01 -18.40 3.76
N THR A 101 12.12 -17.07 3.93
CA THR A 101 13.15 -16.24 3.31
C THR A 101 13.65 -15.21 4.31
N GLU A 102 14.85 -14.70 4.09
CA GLU A 102 15.42 -13.65 4.94
C GLU A 102 14.69 -12.32 4.79
N THR A 103 14.26 -11.99 3.56
CA THR A 103 13.53 -10.77 3.21
C THR A 103 12.33 -11.11 2.34
N TYR A 104 11.41 -10.16 2.14
CA TYR A 104 10.31 -10.32 1.20
C TYR A 104 10.64 -9.68 -0.15
N SER A 105 10.42 -10.45 -1.23
CA SER A 105 10.43 -9.90 -2.60
C SER A 105 9.17 -9.08 -2.87
N TYR A 106 9.20 -8.25 -3.91
CA TYR A 106 8.00 -7.54 -4.37
C TYR A 106 6.89 -8.49 -4.82
N GLU A 107 7.23 -9.58 -5.50
CA GLU A 107 6.27 -10.63 -5.88
C GLU A 107 5.52 -11.18 -4.66
N ARG A 108 6.24 -11.46 -3.56
CA ARG A 108 5.62 -11.90 -2.30
C ARG A 108 4.73 -10.81 -1.70
N ALA A 109 5.17 -9.56 -1.71
CA ALA A 109 4.37 -8.44 -1.22
C ALA A 109 3.09 -8.26 -2.03
N VAL A 110 3.16 -8.36 -3.37
CA VAL A 110 1.99 -8.34 -4.26
C VAL A 110 1.01 -9.47 -3.91
N LYS A 111 1.51 -10.71 -3.78
CA LYS A 111 0.66 -11.86 -3.42
C LYS A 111 -0.06 -11.62 -2.09
N ARG A 112 0.65 -11.19 -1.06
CA ARG A 112 0.07 -10.90 0.26
C ARG A 112 -0.97 -9.80 0.20
N CYS A 113 -0.70 -8.73 -0.56
CA CYS A 113 -1.64 -7.63 -0.71
C CYS A 113 -2.91 -8.06 -1.46
N LYS A 114 -2.79 -8.90 -2.51
CA LYS A 114 -3.95 -9.51 -3.19
C LYS A 114 -4.76 -10.42 -2.26
N MET A 115 -4.11 -11.18 -1.38
CA MET A 115 -4.81 -11.97 -0.36
C MET A 115 -5.53 -11.08 0.66
N ALA A 116 -4.97 -9.93 1.03
CA ALA A 116 -5.66 -8.96 1.88
C ALA A 116 -6.89 -8.36 1.16
N MET A 117 -6.79 -8.05 -0.14
CA MET A 117 -7.97 -7.62 -0.92
C MET A 117 -9.05 -8.68 -0.97
N LEU A 118 -8.69 -9.95 -1.14
CA LEU A 118 -9.65 -11.06 -1.09
C LEU A 118 -10.32 -11.15 0.29
N THR A 119 -9.55 -10.97 1.37
CA THR A 119 -10.09 -10.91 2.73
C THR A 119 -11.11 -9.77 2.87
N GLU A 120 -10.77 -8.55 2.47
CA GLU A 120 -11.68 -7.40 2.52
C GLU A 120 -12.97 -7.65 1.72
N MET A 121 -12.86 -8.26 0.54
CA MET A 121 -14.01 -8.58 -0.31
C MET A 121 -14.96 -9.59 0.38
N VAL A 122 -14.44 -10.68 0.93
CA VAL A 122 -15.30 -11.72 1.54
C VAL A 122 -15.86 -11.32 2.91
N THR A 123 -15.21 -10.38 3.60
CA THR A 123 -15.65 -9.88 4.90
C THR A 123 -16.61 -8.70 4.80
N GLY A 124 -16.88 -8.20 3.60
CA GLY A 124 -17.67 -6.98 3.40
C GLY A 124 -16.99 -5.76 4.00
N GLY A 125 -15.67 -5.64 3.81
CA GLY A 125 -14.87 -4.52 4.28
C GLY A 125 -15.29 -3.18 3.66
N LYS A 126 -14.76 -2.08 4.20
CA LYS A 126 -15.06 -0.72 3.72
C LYS A 126 -14.46 -0.49 2.32
N ILE A 127 -15.15 0.31 1.52
CA ILE A 127 -14.66 0.74 0.20
C ILE A 127 -13.29 1.41 0.33
N SER A 128 -13.12 2.26 1.35
CA SER A 128 -11.86 2.94 1.62
C SER A 128 -10.69 1.99 1.91
N GLU A 129 -10.93 0.87 2.60
CA GLU A 129 -9.88 -0.12 2.88
C GLU A 129 -9.46 -0.85 1.60
N SER A 130 -10.41 -1.22 0.76
CA SER A 130 -10.12 -1.80 -0.56
C SER A 130 -9.35 -0.82 -1.45
N ALA A 131 -9.75 0.47 -1.47
CA ALA A 131 -9.05 1.52 -2.21
C ALA A 131 -7.61 1.70 -1.69
N TYR A 132 -7.41 1.63 -0.37
CA TYR A 132 -6.08 1.74 0.22
C TYR A 132 -5.19 0.53 -0.10
N LEU A 133 -5.75 -0.68 -0.18
CA LEU A 133 -5.01 -1.85 -0.64
C LEU A 133 -4.62 -1.74 -2.13
N CYS A 134 -5.49 -1.17 -2.98
CA CYS A 134 -5.12 -0.85 -4.36
C CYS A 134 -3.95 0.16 -4.40
N LEU A 135 -4.00 1.23 -3.60
CA LEU A 135 -2.89 2.18 -3.49
C LEU A 135 -1.59 1.51 -3.01
N LYS A 136 -1.68 0.60 -2.03
CA LYS A 136 -0.51 -0.19 -1.58
C LYS A 136 0.06 -1.08 -2.69
N LEU A 137 -0.78 -1.69 -3.51
CA LEU A 137 -0.32 -2.46 -4.68
C LEU A 137 0.40 -1.56 -5.69
N ALA A 138 -0.12 -0.37 -5.96
CA ALA A 138 0.57 0.59 -6.81
C ALA A 138 1.94 0.99 -6.23
N TRP A 139 2.05 1.21 -4.92
CA TRP A 139 3.33 1.47 -4.25
C TRP A 139 4.32 0.31 -4.37
N ILE A 140 3.83 -0.93 -4.23
CA ILE A 140 4.66 -2.14 -4.35
C ILE A 140 5.17 -2.27 -5.79
N TYR A 141 4.31 -2.11 -6.80
CA TYR A 141 4.72 -2.15 -8.21
C TYR A 141 5.68 -1.01 -8.56
N ARG A 142 5.47 0.21 -8.03
CA ARG A 142 6.41 1.32 -8.20
C ARG A 142 7.81 0.99 -7.66
N GLY A 143 7.89 0.33 -6.51
CA GLY A 143 9.16 -0.16 -5.96
C GLY A 143 9.79 -1.23 -6.83
N GLU A 144 8.99 -2.19 -7.33
CA GLU A 144 9.44 -3.26 -8.24
C GLU A 144 9.95 -2.70 -9.57
N ILE A 145 9.30 -1.68 -10.13
CA ILE A 145 9.75 -0.96 -11.33
C ILE A 145 11.13 -0.33 -11.08
N GLN A 146 11.32 0.34 -9.95
CA GLN A 146 12.60 0.96 -9.61
C GLN A 146 13.71 -0.08 -9.48
N GLU A 147 13.45 -1.20 -8.79
CA GLU A 147 14.40 -2.31 -8.66
C GLU A 147 14.70 -2.97 -10.02
N ALA A 148 13.66 -3.21 -10.83
CA ALA A 148 13.82 -3.79 -12.16
C ALA A 148 14.67 -2.92 -13.09
N LYS A 149 14.44 -1.61 -13.08
CA LYS A 149 15.25 -0.62 -13.82
C LYS A 149 16.70 -0.60 -13.34
N ALA A 150 16.92 -0.60 -12.03
CA ALA A 150 18.25 -0.62 -11.43
C ALA A 150 19.04 -1.91 -11.78
N ASN A 151 18.35 -3.04 -11.91
CA ASN A 151 18.93 -4.33 -12.24
C ASN A 151 19.00 -4.61 -13.75
N GLY A 152 18.65 -3.65 -14.61
CA GLY A 152 18.72 -3.81 -16.07
C GLY A 152 17.72 -4.84 -16.63
N ALA A 153 16.55 -4.98 -16.02
CA ALA A 153 15.52 -5.89 -16.50
C ALA A 153 15.02 -5.51 -17.91
N ALA A 154 14.52 -6.51 -18.66
CA ALA A 154 13.95 -6.30 -19.98
C ALA A 154 12.79 -5.29 -19.96
N GLN A 155 12.69 -4.47 -21.01
CA GLN A 155 11.70 -3.38 -21.08
C GLN A 155 10.26 -3.91 -21.05
N GLU A 156 10.01 -5.08 -21.61
CA GLU A 156 8.68 -5.75 -21.58
C GLU A 156 8.23 -6.02 -20.15
N ARG A 157 9.13 -6.45 -19.27
CA ARG A 157 8.85 -6.70 -17.86
C ARG A 157 8.55 -5.38 -17.12
N ILE A 158 9.33 -4.34 -17.38
CA ILE A 158 9.11 -3.02 -16.80
C ILE A 158 7.76 -2.48 -17.23
N SER A 159 7.43 -2.52 -18.53
CA SER A 159 6.14 -2.06 -19.06
C SER A 159 4.95 -2.82 -18.50
N MET A 160 5.11 -4.13 -18.23
CA MET A 160 4.08 -4.92 -17.56
C MET A 160 3.81 -4.40 -16.12
N TYR A 161 4.86 -4.09 -15.35
CA TYR A 161 4.70 -3.54 -14.01
C TYR A 161 4.12 -2.13 -14.02
N GLU A 162 4.53 -1.28 -14.97
CA GLU A 162 3.96 0.07 -15.17
C GLU A 162 2.46 0.00 -15.48
N LYS A 163 2.04 -0.98 -16.28
CA LYS A 163 0.62 -1.25 -16.53
C LYS A 163 -0.13 -1.62 -15.25
N TYR A 164 0.42 -2.55 -14.44
CA TYR A 164 -0.22 -2.93 -13.17
C TYR A 164 -0.26 -1.77 -12.19
N GLU A 165 0.81 -0.99 -12.06
CA GLU A 165 0.79 0.21 -11.22
C GLU A 165 -0.37 1.13 -11.61
N LYS A 166 -0.52 1.41 -12.92
CA LYS A 166 -1.58 2.27 -13.44
C LYS A 166 -2.98 1.71 -13.17
N GLU A 167 -3.21 0.42 -13.41
CA GLU A 167 -4.49 -0.24 -13.14
C GLU A 167 -4.89 -0.11 -11.65
N TYR A 168 -3.97 -0.36 -10.73
CA TYR A 168 -4.23 -0.22 -9.31
C TYR A 168 -4.38 1.24 -8.86
N LEU A 169 -3.73 2.20 -9.50
CA LEU A 169 -3.99 3.62 -9.27
C LEU A 169 -5.41 4.01 -9.71
N GLU A 170 -5.87 3.51 -10.86
CA GLU A 170 -7.24 3.76 -11.32
C GLU A 170 -8.28 3.17 -10.37
N ASP A 171 -8.04 1.96 -9.84
CA ASP A 171 -8.90 1.33 -8.84
C ASP A 171 -8.90 2.10 -7.51
N ALA A 172 -7.73 2.52 -7.04
CA ALA A 172 -7.58 3.36 -5.84
C ALA A 172 -8.32 4.69 -6.00
N TYR A 173 -8.19 5.35 -7.17
CA TYR A 173 -8.89 6.59 -7.47
C TYR A 173 -10.42 6.43 -7.37
N ARG A 174 -10.96 5.40 -8.04
CA ARG A 174 -12.41 5.12 -8.02
C ARG A 174 -12.90 4.84 -6.61
N GLY A 175 -12.17 4.00 -5.88
CA GLY A 175 -12.53 3.62 -4.52
C GLY A 175 -12.46 4.80 -3.54
N PHE A 176 -11.41 5.63 -3.57
CA PHE A 176 -11.35 6.82 -2.71
C PHE A 176 -12.39 7.87 -3.06
N LYS A 177 -12.70 8.06 -4.35
CA LYS A 177 -13.79 8.95 -4.78
C LYS A 177 -15.12 8.48 -4.20
N GLN A 178 -15.46 7.19 -4.33
CA GLN A 178 -16.68 6.61 -3.78
C GLN A 178 -16.69 6.66 -2.23
N ALA A 179 -15.59 6.28 -1.57
CA ALA A 179 -15.50 6.32 -0.13
C ALA A 179 -15.73 7.73 0.44
N ARG A 180 -15.21 8.76 -0.22
CA ARG A 180 -15.45 10.16 0.16
C ARG A 180 -16.92 10.57 0.12
N GLU A 181 -17.72 9.93 -0.75
CA GLU A 181 -19.16 10.21 -0.88
C GLU A 181 -20.00 9.39 0.11
N THR A 182 -19.50 8.25 0.58
CA THR A 182 -20.30 7.27 1.33
C THR A 182 -19.78 6.98 2.75
N GLU A 183 -18.56 7.39 3.08
CA GLU A 183 -17.95 7.14 4.38
C GLU A 183 -17.60 8.46 5.09
N TYR A 184 -17.62 8.43 6.42
CA TYR A 184 -17.15 9.55 7.24
C TYR A 184 -15.64 9.45 7.51
N PRO A 185 -14.90 10.57 7.55
CA PRO A 185 -13.50 10.60 7.96
C PRO A 185 -13.31 10.05 9.40
N PRO A 186 -12.20 9.36 9.69
CA PRO A 186 -11.05 9.11 8.81
C PRO A 186 -11.33 8.01 7.77
N ILE A 187 -10.98 8.27 6.50
CA ILE A 187 -11.11 7.35 5.36
C ILE A 187 -9.84 6.53 5.27
N ALA A 188 -9.91 5.23 5.51
CA ALA A 188 -8.74 4.34 5.64
C ALA A 188 -7.66 4.90 6.59
N GLY A 189 -8.06 5.59 7.66
CA GLY A 189 -7.17 6.23 8.63
C GLY A 189 -6.60 7.60 8.20
N MET A 190 -7.01 8.12 7.05
CA MET A 190 -6.56 9.40 6.49
C MET A 190 -7.63 10.50 6.67
N ASP A 191 -7.18 11.74 6.91
CA ASP A 191 -8.07 12.89 6.93
C ASP A 191 -8.56 13.29 5.53
N GLU A 192 -9.56 14.15 5.46
CA GLU A 192 -10.17 14.60 4.21
C GLU A 192 -9.17 15.33 3.29
N ASN A 193 -8.24 16.10 3.84
CA ASN A 193 -7.23 16.80 3.06
C ASN A 193 -6.25 15.82 2.40
N THR A 194 -5.87 14.76 3.11
CA THR A 194 -5.01 13.70 2.58
C THR A 194 -5.70 12.94 1.44
N ILE A 195 -6.98 12.60 1.59
CA ILE A 195 -7.77 11.98 0.51
C ILE A 195 -7.90 12.92 -0.70
N THR A 196 -8.17 14.21 -0.46
CA THR A 196 -8.26 15.21 -1.54
C THR A 196 -6.94 15.35 -2.29
N TYR A 197 -5.80 15.29 -1.58
CA TYR A 197 -4.48 15.26 -2.18
C TYR A 197 -4.27 13.99 -3.04
N LEU A 198 -4.60 12.81 -2.51
CA LEU A 198 -4.49 11.55 -3.26
C LEU A 198 -5.34 11.58 -4.52
N LEU A 199 -6.58 12.07 -4.46
CA LEU A 199 -7.44 12.23 -5.63
C LEU A 199 -6.84 13.22 -6.64
N THR A 200 -6.13 14.26 -6.19
CA THR A 200 -5.39 15.17 -7.07
C THR A 200 -4.25 14.44 -7.78
N SER A 201 -3.36 13.84 -7.01
CA SER A 201 -2.14 13.23 -7.55
C SER A 201 -2.44 11.99 -8.40
N ILE A 202 -3.24 11.06 -7.89
CA ILE A 202 -3.61 9.85 -8.64
C ILE A 202 -4.44 10.22 -9.87
N GLY A 203 -5.31 11.22 -9.78
CA GLY A 203 -6.07 11.73 -10.92
C GLY A 203 -5.20 12.20 -12.07
N ILE A 204 -4.05 12.83 -11.78
CA ILE A 204 -3.05 13.20 -12.79
C ILE A 204 -2.46 11.96 -13.46
N HIS A 205 -2.04 10.97 -12.67
CA HIS A 205 -1.50 9.70 -13.19
C HIS A 205 -2.51 8.95 -14.07
N CYS A 206 -3.80 9.05 -13.76
CA CYS A 206 -4.88 8.43 -14.52
C CYS A 206 -5.41 9.28 -15.68
N GLY A 207 -4.79 10.43 -15.98
CA GLY A 207 -5.23 11.35 -17.05
C GLY A 207 -6.53 12.10 -16.77
N LYS A 208 -7.04 12.10 -15.53
CA LYS A 208 -8.26 12.78 -15.09
C LYS A 208 -7.98 14.24 -14.71
N ILE A 209 -7.39 14.98 -15.64
CA ILE A 209 -6.77 16.28 -15.39
C ILE A 209 -7.73 17.30 -14.80
N ASP A 210 -8.95 17.42 -15.34
CA ASP A 210 -9.91 18.42 -14.87
C ASP A 210 -10.43 18.13 -13.46
N GLU A 211 -10.66 16.86 -13.14
CA GLU A 211 -11.02 16.46 -11.78
C GLU A 211 -9.84 16.70 -10.81
N ALA A 212 -8.63 16.36 -11.20
CA ALA A 212 -7.43 16.59 -10.42
C ALA A 212 -7.20 18.08 -10.12
N ARG A 213 -7.39 18.94 -11.10
CA ARG A 213 -7.34 20.39 -10.91
C ARG A 213 -8.37 20.87 -9.89
N ARG A 214 -9.62 20.41 -9.99
CA ARG A 214 -10.68 20.78 -9.03
C ARG A 214 -10.30 20.39 -7.59
N TYR A 215 -9.87 19.15 -7.38
CA TYR A 215 -9.43 18.68 -6.06
C TYR A 215 -8.20 19.46 -5.56
N GLY A 216 -7.20 19.66 -6.41
CA GLY A 216 -6.00 20.39 -6.06
C GLY A 216 -6.26 21.84 -5.66
N TYR A 217 -7.07 22.58 -6.43
CA TYR A 217 -7.42 23.94 -6.08
C TYR A 217 -8.25 24.01 -4.79
N ALA A 218 -9.21 23.10 -4.59
CA ALA A 218 -9.97 23.02 -3.34
C ALA A 218 -9.03 22.82 -2.14
N LEU A 219 -7.99 21.96 -2.28
CA LEU A 219 -7.00 21.74 -1.22
C LEU A 219 -6.13 22.98 -0.97
N LEU A 220 -5.72 23.70 -2.01
CA LEU A 220 -4.89 24.91 -1.86
C LEU A 220 -5.61 26.01 -1.05
N ILE A 221 -6.93 26.17 -1.21
CA ILE A 221 -7.72 27.15 -0.47
C ILE A 221 -8.26 26.64 0.87
N SER A 222 -8.14 25.33 1.16
CA SER A 222 -8.58 24.73 2.42
C SER A 222 -7.88 25.41 3.62
N ARG A 223 -8.66 25.78 4.64
CA ARG A 223 -8.13 26.36 5.89
C ARG A 223 -7.51 25.31 6.81
N THR A 224 -7.89 24.04 6.65
CA THR A 224 -7.45 22.93 7.50
C THR A 224 -6.24 22.17 6.93
N ALA A 225 -5.92 22.35 5.66
CA ALA A 225 -4.79 21.69 5.02
C ALA A 225 -3.44 22.27 5.49
N SER A 226 -2.51 21.37 5.85
CA SER A 226 -1.16 21.77 6.25
C SER A 226 -0.38 22.41 5.09
N MET A 227 0.55 23.32 5.41
CA MET A 227 1.41 23.93 4.40
C MET A 227 2.24 22.91 3.62
N LYS A 228 2.70 21.83 4.29
CA LYS A 228 3.41 20.72 3.65
C LYS A 228 2.56 20.07 2.55
N LEU A 229 1.28 19.81 2.83
CA LEU A 229 0.37 19.19 1.87
C LEU A 229 0.03 20.15 0.72
N LYS A 230 -0.16 21.44 1.02
CA LYS A 230 -0.36 22.50 0.00
C LYS A 230 0.84 22.63 -0.95
N ASN A 231 2.05 22.56 -0.42
CA ASN A 231 3.25 22.61 -1.26
C ASN A 231 3.31 21.39 -2.19
N LYS A 232 3.13 20.17 -1.65
CA LYS A 232 3.04 18.96 -2.49
C LYS A 232 1.94 19.08 -3.57
N THR A 233 0.81 19.71 -3.24
CA THR A 233 -0.27 19.93 -4.20
C THR A 233 0.14 20.88 -5.33
N ARG A 234 0.89 21.94 -5.00
CA ARG A 234 1.44 22.82 -6.06
C ARG A 234 2.41 22.07 -6.96
N ASP A 235 3.32 21.30 -6.36
CA ASP A 235 4.32 20.52 -7.10
C ASP A 235 3.66 19.57 -8.11
N VAL A 236 2.64 18.81 -7.70
CA VAL A 236 1.94 17.87 -8.61
C VAL A 236 1.07 18.61 -9.66
N LEU A 237 0.47 19.76 -9.33
CA LEU A 237 -0.29 20.56 -10.30
C LEU A 237 0.61 21.23 -11.34
N GLU A 238 1.87 21.54 -11.00
CA GLU A 238 2.84 22.10 -11.95
C GLU A 238 3.24 21.09 -13.03
N THR A 239 3.18 19.79 -12.75
CA THR A 239 3.47 18.77 -13.78
C THR A 239 2.49 18.81 -14.94
N ILE A 240 1.24 19.24 -14.70
CA ILE A 240 0.20 19.34 -15.75
C ILE A 240 0.37 20.58 -16.64
N LYS A 241 1.10 21.61 -16.18
CA LYS A 241 1.34 22.84 -16.96
C LYS A 241 2.50 22.70 -17.95
N LYS A 242 3.35 21.68 -17.75
CA LYS A 242 4.56 21.44 -18.54
C LYS A 242 4.34 20.45 -19.69
N ASN A 243 3.21 19.78 -19.70
CA ASN A 243 2.73 18.87 -20.75
C ASN A 243 1.58 19.51 -21.54
#